data_a6e3dc5a155e600c4ebaaa06ae068c73
#
_entry.id   a6e3dc5a155e600c4ebaaa06ae068c73
#
_cell.length_a   1.000
_cell.length_b   1.000
_cell.length_c   1.000
_cell.angle_alpha   90.00
_cell.angle_beta   90.00
_cell.angle_gamma   90.00
#
_symmetry.space_group_name_H-M   'P 1'
#
loop_
_entity.id
_entity.type
_entity.pdbx_description
1 polymer ?
#
loop_
_entity_poly.entity_id
_entity_poly.type
_entity_poly.pdbx_seq_one_letter_code
_entity_poly.pdbx_strand_id
1 'polypeptide(L)'
;MTNAEKLTLKKHACHIRMGVIEGTHSAGCGHPGGSLSIADVLSYLYFKELNIDPAQPKMANRDRLVLSKGHAAPALYAALAERGFFPVEELKTLRKIGSRLQGHPNMNSVPGVDMSTGSLGQGISAACGMALGAKHAGSAVNVYAILGDGGVEEGECWEAFMFAAHYGLSNLCVMLDRNHLQIDGTTETVMNSAPLEDKLRAFNFNVVTINGHDFDQIESAVQAFHAETEKPTCIILDTVKGTGVSYMTNSVAWHGKGPNDEEYQVAMNELNAAYAALEQEEN
;
A
#
# COMPACT_ATOMS: atom_id res chain seq x y z
N MET A 1 12.59 -6.20 -15.16
CA MET A 1 13.21 -7.07 -14.12
C MET A 1 13.44 -8.47 -14.65
N THR A 2 14.30 -9.28 -14.00
CA THR A 2 14.49 -10.69 -14.36
C THR A 2 13.34 -11.57 -13.85
N ASN A 3 13.17 -12.77 -14.44
CA ASN A 3 12.14 -13.71 -13.95
C ASN A 3 12.39 -14.13 -12.50
N ALA A 4 13.65 -14.30 -12.08
CA ALA A 4 14.01 -14.65 -10.71
C ALA A 4 13.64 -13.53 -9.71
N GLU A 5 13.92 -12.26 -10.03
CA GLU A 5 13.49 -11.13 -9.21
C GLU A 5 11.97 -11.06 -9.09
N LYS A 6 11.27 -11.25 -10.22
CA LYS A 6 9.80 -11.26 -10.24
C LYS A 6 9.23 -12.38 -9.37
N LEU A 7 9.81 -13.57 -9.45
CA LEU A 7 9.41 -14.71 -8.65
C LEU A 7 9.60 -14.44 -7.14
N THR A 8 10.74 -13.86 -6.77
CA THR A 8 11.03 -13.45 -5.40
C THR A 8 9.98 -12.44 -4.89
N LEU A 9 9.65 -11.43 -5.69
CA LEU A 9 8.64 -10.44 -5.31
C LEU A 9 7.24 -11.06 -5.19
N LYS A 10 6.86 -11.99 -6.05
CA LYS A 10 5.59 -12.74 -5.94
C LYS A 10 5.53 -13.54 -4.62
N LYS A 11 6.63 -14.16 -4.21
CA LYS A 11 6.73 -14.89 -2.94
C LYS A 11 6.54 -13.96 -1.74
N HIS A 12 7.20 -12.79 -1.72
CA HIS A 12 6.99 -11.78 -0.69
C HIS A 12 5.54 -11.26 -0.67
N ALA A 13 4.94 -11.01 -1.83
CA ALA A 13 3.53 -10.61 -1.91
C ALA A 13 2.60 -11.67 -1.32
N CYS A 14 2.90 -12.96 -1.53
CA CYS A 14 2.16 -14.08 -0.94
C CYS A 14 2.30 -14.09 0.58
N HIS A 15 3.51 -13.92 1.14
CA HIS A 15 3.75 -13.81 2.58
C HIS A 15 3.03 -12.59 3.19
N ILE A 16 3.03 -11.44 2.49
CA ILE A 16 2.26 -10.26 2.93
C ILE A 16 0.76 -10.59 3.03
N ARG A 17 0.19 -11.29 2.03
CA ARG A 17 -1.21 -11.74 2.07
C ARG A 17 -1.49 -12.69 3.22
N MET A 18 -0.61 -13.67 3.46
CA MET A 18 -0.72 -14.58 4.62
C MET A 18 -0.71 -13.78 5.94
N GLY A 19 0.19 -12.80 6.07
CA GLY A 19 0.26 -11.93 7.25
C GLY A 19 -0.99 -11.07 7.46
N VAL A 20 -1.62 -10.60 6.37
CA VAL A 20 -2.91 -9.89 6.44
C VAL A 20 -4.01 -10.80 6.99
N ILE A 21 -4.12 -12.04 6.50
CA ILE A 21 -5.10 -13.02 6.93
C ILE A 21 -4.85 -13.43 8.39
N GLU A 22 -3.61 -13.75 8.76
CA GLU A 22 -3.22 -14.09 10.13
C GLU A 22 -3.60 -12.97 11.13
N GLY A 23 -3.22 -11.72 10.82
CA GLY A 23 -3.47 -10.59 11.70
C GLY A 23 -4.97 -10.31 11.88
N THR A 24 -5.72 -10.27 10.77
CA THR A 24 -7.16 -9.95 10.80
C THR A 24 -7.99 -11.08 11.41
N HIS A 25 -7.61 -12.35 11.22
CA HIS A 25 -8.19 -13.49 11.89
C HIS A 25 -7.95 -13.44 13.40
N SER A 26 -6.68 -13.29 13.82
CA SER A 26 -6.31 -13.24 15.25
C SER A 26 -6.97 -12.08 15.99
N ALA A 27 -7.27 -10.98 15.30
CA ALA A 27 -7.99 -9.85 15.85
C ALA A 27 -9.51 -10.02 15.86
N GLY A 28 -10.06 -10.97 15.09
CA GLY A 28 -11.50 -11.11 14.84
C GLY A 28 -12.11 -9.90 14.10
N CYS A 29 -11.31 -8.99 13.60
CA CYS A 29 -11.71 -7.76 12.88
C CYS A 29 -10.54 -7.18 12.09
N GLY A 30 -10.83 -6.23 11.20
CA GLY A 30 -9.81 -5.53 10.41
C GLY A 30 -10.26 -5.35 8.97
N HIS A 31 -9.33 -4.93 8.11
CA HIS A 31 -9.64 -4.56 6.72
C HIS A 31 -8.83 -5.42 5.74
N PRO A 32 -9.17 -6.74 5.58
CA PRO A 32 -8.39 -7.61 4.70
C PRO A 32 -8.52 -7.22 3.23
N GLY A 33 -9.72 -6.88 2.74
CA GLY A 33 -9.94 -6.62 1.32
C GLY A 33 -9.03 -5.56 0.72
N GLY A 34 -9.00 -4.37 1.31
CA GLY A 34 -8.13 -3.27 0.86
C GLY A 34 -6.67 -3.43 1.26
N SER A 35 -6.35 -4.39 2.12
CA SER A 35 -4.97 -4.79 2.44
C SER A 35 -4.42 -5.75 1.37
N LEU A 36 -5.22 -6.74 0.96
CA LEU A 36 -4.84 -7.73 -0.03
C LEU A 36 -4.58 -7.12 -1.42
N SER A 37 -5.34 -6.06 -1.81
CA SER A 37 -5.20 -5.40 -3.11
C SER A 37 -3.82 -4.78 -3.34
N ILE A 38 -3.14 -4.33 -2.28
CA ILE A 38 -1.83 -3.64 -2.38
C ILE A 38 -0.63 -4.51 -2.03
N ALA A 39 -0.81 -5.82 -1.83
CA ALA A 39 0.29 -6.69 -1.42
C ALA A 39 1.43 -6.74 -2.45
N ASP A 40 1.12 -6.72 -3.75
CA ASP A 40 2.12 -6.76 -4.83
C ASP A 40 2.94 -5.45 -4.86
N VAL A 41 2.28 -4.30 -4.76
CA VAL A 41 2.97 -3.01 -4.75
C VAL A 41 3.80 -2.83 -3.48
N LEU A 42 3.31 -3.30 -2.32
CA LEU A 42 4.11 -3.28 -1.09
C LEU A 42 5.31 -4.22 -1.17
N SER A 43 5.15 -5.40 -1.79
CA SER A 43 6.28 -6.29 -2.07
C SER A 43 7.34 -5.57 -2.91
N TYR A 44 6.95 -4.96 -4.03
CA TYR A 44 7.88 -4.23 -4.87
C TYR A 44 8.59 -3.11 -4.11
N LEU A 45 7.83 -2.28 -3.38
CA LEU A 45 8.38 -1.15 -2.63
C LEU A 45 9.38 -1.60 -1.55
N TYR A 46 9.02 -2.56 -0.70
CA TYR A 46 9.86 -2.94 0.44
C TYR A 46 11.04 -3.84 0.07
N PHE A 47 10.98 -4.58 -1.04
CA PHE A 47 12.01 -5.56 -1.39
C PHE A 47 12.85 -5.19 -2.62
N LYS A 48 12.46 -4.13 -3.36
CA LYS A 48 13.22 -3.68 -4.53
C LYS A 48 13.47 -2.18 -4.56
N GLU A 49 12.49 -1.36 -4.19
CA GLU A 49 12.49 0.08 -4.46
C GLU A 49 13.05 0.92 -3.32
N LEU A 50 12.45 0.81 -2.13
CA LEU A 50 12.73 1.73 -1.03
C LEU A 50 14.16 1.62 -0.50
N ASN A 51 14.84 2.75 -0.38
CA ASN A 51 16.09 2.86 0.38
C ASN A 51 15.78 2.83 1.88
N ILE A 52 15.74 1.64 2.47
CA ILE A 52 15.41 1.38 3.87
C ILE A 52 16.33 0.32 4.48
N ASP A 53 16.57 0.44 5.77
CA ASP A 53 17.30 -0.56 6.56
C ASP A 53 16.49 -0.90 7.83
N PRO A 54 16.00 -2.15 7.99
CA PRO A 54 15.29 -2.57 9.20
C PRO A 54 16.10 -2.41 10.49
N ALA A 55 17.43 -2.54 10.42
CA ALA A 55 18.32 -2.33 11.56
C ALA A 55 18.43 -0.85 11.95
N GLN A 56 18.10 0.07 11.03
CA GLN A 56 18.15 1.51 11.22
C GLN A 56 16.80 2.17 10.83
N PRO A 57 15.68 1.85 11.49
CA PRO A 57 14.34 2.28 11.09
C PRO A 57 14.15 3.80 11.11
N LYS A 58 15.06 4.55 11.74
CA LYS A 58 15.06 6.02 11.80
C LYS A 58 16.17 6.66 10.97
N MET A 59 16.81 5.94 10.06
CA MET A 59 17.83 6.47 9.16
C MET A 59 17.33 7.73 8.46
N ALA A 60 18.08 8.83 8.51
CA ALA A 60 17.62 10.16 8.08
C ALA A 60 17.35 10.23 6.57
N ASN A 61 18.20 9.57 5.78
CA ASN A 61 18.17 9.57 4.31
C ASN A 61 17.40 8.38 3.71
N ARG A 62 16.60 7.65 4.52
CA ARG A 62 15.74 6.60 4.00
C ARG A 62 14.53 7.20 3.28
N ASP A 63 14.00 6.48 2.31
CA ASP A 63 12.71 6.82 1.70
C ASP A 63 11.56 6.72 2.71
N ARG A 64 10.44 7.34 2.40
CA ARG A 64 9.25 7.37 3.26
C ARG A 64 8.05 6.75 2.55
N LEU A 65 7.31 5.92 3.26
CA LEU A 65 6.03 5.39 2.82
C LEU A 65 4.91 5.84 3.75
N VAL A 66 3.96 6.59 3.21
CA VAL A 66 2.73 7.00 3.92
C VAL A 66 1.56 6.18 3.40
N LEU A 67 1.05 5.27 4.23
CA LEU A 67 -0.19 4.55 3.91
C LEU A 67 -1.39 5.45 4.23
N SER A 68 -1.81 6.29 3.27
CA SER A 68 -2.90 7.26 3.45
C SER A 68 -4.27 6.57 3.64
N LYS A 69 -4.48 5.39 3.05
CA LYS A 69 -5.59 4.49 3.43
C LYS A 69 -5.22 3.67 4.67
N GLY A 70 -5.14 4.34 5.82
CA GLY A 70 -4.62 3.78 7.07
C GLY A 70 -5.32 2.52 7.56
N HIS A 71 -6.58 2.28 7.14
CA HIS A 71 -7.32 1.07 7.43
C HIS A 71 -6.66 -0.19 6.83
N ALA A 72 -5.86 -0.06 5.74
CA ALA A 72 -5.05 -1.16 5.20
C ALA A 72 -3.75 -1.43 6.00
N ALA A 73 -3.68 -0.98 7.27
CA ALA A 73 -2.58 -1.27 8.18
C ALA A 73 -2.16 -2.73 8.23
N PRO A 74 -3.06 -3.75 8.16
CA PRO A 74 -2.64 -5.15 8.13
C PRO A 74 -1.62 -5.46 7.04
N ALA A 75 -1.76 -4.88 5.83
CA ALA A 75 -0.79 -5.08 4.76
C ALA A 75 0.56 -4.39 5.05
N LEU A 76 0.53 -3.16 5.57
CA LEU A 76 1.76 -2.46 5.96
C LEU A 76 2.51 -3.21 7.06
N TYR A 77 1.80 -3.69 8.09
CA TYR A 77 2.42 -4.47 9.15
C TYR A 77 3.00 -5.79 8.64
N ALA A 78 2.28 -6.49 7.76
CA ALA A 78 2.78 -7.71 7.15
C ALA A 78 4.04 -7.45 6.31
N ALA A 79 4.07 -6.37 5.50
CA ALA A 79 5.24 -5.99 4.72
C ALA A 79 6.44 -5.60 5.60
N LEU A 80 6.21 -4.85 6.69
CA LEU A 80 7.25 -4.47 7.64
C LEU A 80 7.81 -5.67 8.39
N ALA A 81 6.95 -6.61 8.83
CA ALA A 81 7.37 -7.84 9.50
C ALA A 81 8.17 -8.73 8.53
N GLU A 82 7.68 -8.96 7.32
CA GLU A 82 8.36 -9.73 6.28
C GLU A 82 9.71 -9.10 5.91
N ARG A 83 9.81 -7.76 5.91
CA ARG A 83 11.06 -7.04 5.66
C ARG A 83 12.03 -7.09 6.86
N GLY A 84 11.58 -7.53 8.04
CA GLY A 84 12.41 -7.72 9.22
C GLY A 84 12.45 -6.52 10.20
N PHE A 85 11.51 -5.58 10.13
CA PHE A 85 11.40 -4.51 11.11
C PHE A 85 10.95 -4.99 12.50
N PHE A 86 10.23 -6.10 12.55
CA PHE A 86 9.81 -6.80 13.77
C PHE A 86 9.42 -8.26 13.45
N PRO A 87 9.34 -9.15 14.47
CA PRO A 87 9.00 -10.55 14.25
C PRO A 87 7.61 -10.75 13.62
N VAL A 88 7.51 -11.68 12.67
CA VAL A 88 6.25 -12.00 11.95
C VAL A 88 5.16 -12.46 12.93
N GLU A 89 5.54 -13.15 14.01
CA GLU A 89 4.64 -13.64 15.04
C GLU A 89 3.84 -12.53 15.74
N GLU A 90 4.37 -11.29 15.75
CA GLU A 90 3.66 -10.16 16.32
C GLU A 90 2.37 -9.81 15.55
N LEU A 91 2.24 -10.21 14.29
CA LEU A 91 1.02 -9.99 13.51
C LEU A 91 -0.23 -10.56 14.21
N LYS A 92 -0.07 -11.65 14.98
CA LYS A 92 -1.12 -12.26 15.81
C LYS A 92 -1.59 -11.37 16.96
N THR A 93 -0.91 -10.27 17.21
CA THR A 93 -1.27 -9.33 18.27
C THR A 93 -2.06 -8.12 17.75
N LEU A 94 -2.37 -8.08 16.44
CA LEU A 94 -3.12 -6.98 15.83
C LEU A 94 -4.36 -6.61 16.66
N ARG A 95 -4.53 -5.32 16.99
CA ARG A 95 -5.65 -4.74 17.76
C ARG A 95 -5.84 -5.31 19.17
N LYS A 96 -4.95 -6.15 19.67
CA LYS A 96 -5.03 -6.65 21.06
C LYS A 96 -4.55 -5.59 22.05
N ILE A 97 -5.11 -5.59 23.25
CA ILE A 97 -4.69 -4.67 24.31
C ILE A 97 -3.19 -4.86 24.60
N GLY A 98 -2.46 -3.76 24.64
CA GLY A 98 -1.02 -3.75 24.86
C GLY A 98 -0.17 -3.99 23.60
N SER A 99 -0.78 -4.35 22.46
CA SER A 99 -0.06 -4.47 21.20
C SER A 99 0.27 -3.10 20.62
N ARG A 100 1.44 -2.99 19.99
CA ARG A 100 1.79 -1.81 19.17
C ARG A 100 1.12 -1.82 17.80
N LEU A 101 0.65 -2.98 17.32
CA LEU A 101 -0.03 -3.14 16.05
C LEU A 101 -1.51 -2.76 16.19
N GLN A 102 -1.78 -1.45 16.13
CA GLN A 102 -3.12 -0.89 16.24
C GLN A 102 -3.90 -1.03 14.93
N GLY A 103 -5.20 -0.74 14.95
CA GLY A 103 -6.06 -0.83 13.77
C GLY A 103 -5.68 0.12 12.63
N HIS A 104 -4.91 1.16 12.94
CA HIS A 104 -4.32 2.11 12.00
C HIS A 104 -2.84 2.32 12.35
N PRO A 105 -1.97 2.68 11.39
CA PRO A 105 -0.55 2.83 11.64
C PRO A 105 -0.24 3.90 12.68
N ASN A 106 0.70 3.60 13.58
CA ASN A 106 1.21 4.56 14.56
C ASN A 106 2.74 4.65 14.48
N MET A 107 3.25 5.79 13.99
CA MET A 107 4.67 6.05 13.79
C MET A 107 5.50 6.08 15.08
N ASN A 108 4.85 6.30 16.22
CA ASN A 108 5.54 6.37 17.52
C ASN A 108 5.78 5.00 18.14
N SER A 109 5.02 3.96 17.71
CA SER A 109 5.08 2.64 18.33
C SER A 109 5.58 1.54 17.42
N VAL A 110 5.41 1.66 16.09
CA VAL A 110 5.78 0.62 15.13
C VAL A 110 7.01 1.05 14.31
N PRO A 111 8.15 0.35 14.41
CA PRO A 111 9.32 0.66 13.62
C PRO A 111 9.02 0.49 12.12
N GLY A 112 9.50 1.42 11.31
CA GLY A 112 9.26 1.43 9.86
C GLY A 112 7.98 2.15 9.42
N VAL A 113 7.07 2.49 10.33
CA VAL A 113 5.91 3.35 10.04
C VAL A 113 6.34 4.80 10.02
N ASP A 114 6.14 5.50 8.90
CA ASP A 114 6.57 6.88 8.69
C ASP A 114 5.56 7.92 9.15
N MET A 115 4.27 7.60 9.11
CA MET A 115 3.19 8.50 9.50
C MET A 115 2.04 7.74 10.14
N SER A 116 1.53 8.27 11.24
CA SER A 116 0.26 7.82 11.82
C SER A 116 -0.88 8.28 10.92
N THR A 117 -1.69 7.34 10.43
CA THR A 117 -2.81 7.61 9.51
C THR A 117 -4.09 6.94 10.01
N GLY A 118 -5.22 7.22 9.35
CA GLY A 118 -6.53 6.64 9.71
C GLY A 118 -7.67 7.54 9.27
N SER A 119 -7.56 8.86 9.46
CA SER A 119 -8.45 9.82 8.83
C SER A 119 -8.10 9.92 7.35
N LEU A 120 -9.04 9.58 6.46
CA LEU A 120 -8.83 9.62 5.02
C LEU A 120 -8.51 11.06 4.57
N GLY A 121 -7.71 11.21 3.53
CA GLY A 121 -7.24 12.51 3.03
C GLY A 121 -6.00 13.05 3.75
N GLN A 122 -5.84 12.82 5.05
CA GLN A 122 -4.77 13.42 5.88
C GLN A 122 -3.36 12.89 5.52
N GLY A 123 -3.26 11.60 5.17
CA GLY A 123 -1.96 10.98 4.90
C GLY A 123 -1.23 11.59 3.71
N ILE A 124 -1.95 11.92 2.64
CA ILE A 124 -1.33 12.53 1.45
C ILE A 124 -0.81 13.95 1.75
N SER A 125 -1.52 14.73 2.57
CA SER A 125 -1.06 16.05 3.01
C SER A 125 0.24 15.97 3.79
N ALA A 126 0.36 14.98 4.71
CA ALA A 126 1.60 14.72 5.42
C ALA A 126 2.74 14.28 4.48
N ALA A 127 2.45 13.43 3.49
CA ALA A 127 3.42 13.01 2.47
C ALA A 127 3.93 14.20 1.64
N CYS A 128 3.06 15.13 1.25
CA CYS A 128 3.44 16.37 0.59
C CYS A 128 4.40 17.20 1.46
N GLY A 129 4.12 17.33 2.76
CA GLY A 129 4.99 18.01 3.71
C GLY A 129 6.37 17.36 3.82
N MET A 130 6.43 16.02 3.87
CA MET A 130 7.70 15.26 3.89
C MET A 130 8.49 15.47 2.59
N ALA A 131 7.83 15.40 1.44
CA ALA A 131 8.46 15.59 0.13
C ALA A 131 9.01 17.01 -0.02
N LEU A 132 8.25 18.04 0.40
CA LEU A 132 8.71 19.43 0.39
C LEU A 132 9.91 19.63 1.33
N GLY A 133 9.84 19.05 2.53
CA GLY A 133 10.94 19.12 3.51
C GLY A 133 12.22 18.49 2.96
N ALA A 134 12.14 17.30 2.34
CA ALA A 134 13.27 16.65 1.69
C ALA A 134 13.84 17.51 0.54
N LYS A 135 12.97 18.06 -0.32
CA LYS A 135 13.35 18.96 -1.42
C LYS A 135 14.09 20.21 -0.92
N HIS A 136 13.58 20.87 0.12
CA HIS A 136 14.23 22.04 0.73
C HIS A 136 15.58 21.72 1.38
N ALA A 137 15.70 20.52 1.94
CA ALA A 137 16.96 20.05 2.51
C ALA A 137 18.00 19.61 1.46
N GLY A 138 17.65 19.62 0.17
CA GLY A 138 18.50 19.06 -0.89
C GLY A 138 18.74 17.57 -0.76
N SER A 139 17.81 16.84 -0.13
CA SER A 139 17.89 15.41 0.10
C SER A 139 17.38 14.63 -1.10
N ALA A 140 18.00 13.48 -1.37
CA ALA A 140 17.57 12.55 -2.41
C ALA A 140 16.41 11.60 -1.96
N VAL A 141 15.79 11.87 -0.83
CA VAL A 141 14.69 11.06 -0.27
C VAL A 141 13.45 11.17 -1.15
N ASN A 142 12.93 10.02 -1.56
CA ASN A 142 11.62 9.90 -2.19
C ASN A 142 10.53 9.62 -1.14
N VAL A 143 9.33 10.11 -1.44
CA VAL A 143 8.15 9.89 -0.61
C VAL A 143 7.07 9.19 -1.44
N TYR A 144 6.61 8.06 -0.95
CA TYR A 144 5.55 7.27 -1.54
C TYR A 144 4.30 7.38 -0.69
N ALA A 145 3.15 7.62 -1.30
CA ALA A 145 1.86 7.69 -0.60
C ALA A 145 0.85 6.75 -1.26
N ILE A 146 0.29 5.81 -0.49
CA ILE A 146 -0.74 4.88 -1.01
C ILE A 146 -2.12 5.36 -0.54
N LEU A 147 -2.98 5.69 -1.51
CA LEU A 147 -4.37 6.09 -1.34
C LEU A 147 -5.31 4.99 -1.83
N GLY A 148 -6.58 5.06 -1.45
CA GLY A 148 -7.66 4.29 -2.07
C GLY A 148 -8.52 5.18 -2.96
N ASP A 149 -9.20 4.58 -3.94
CA ASP A 149 -10.13 5.26 -4.84
C ASP A 149 -11.32 5.90 -4.12
N GLY A 150 -11.86 5.26 -3.07
CA GLY A 150 -12.84 5.90 -2.18
C GLY A 150 -12.22 6.98 -1.28
N GLY A 151 -10.94 6.82 -0.90
CA GLY A 151 -10.25 7.82 -0.08
C GLY A 151 -9.96 9.13 -0.81
N VAL A 152 -9.82 9.09 -2.13
CA VAL A 152 -9.60 10.30 -2.95
C VAL A 152 -10.83 11.19 -3.08
N GLU A 153 -11.99 10.73 -2.62
CA GLU A 153 -13.21 11.54 -2.55
C GLU A 153 -13.13 12.64 -1.48
N GLU A 154 -12.22 12.51 -0.51
CA GLU A 154 -11.97 13.55 0.49
C GLU A 154 -11.39 14.81 -0.16
N GLY A 155 -11.96 15.98 0.16
CA GLY A 155 -11.54 17.28 -0.39
C GLY A 155 -10.07 17.58 -0.13
N GLU A 156 -9.55 17.19 1.03
CA GLU A 156 -8.15 17.37 1.40
C GLU A 156 -7.16 16.67 0.44
N CYS A 157 -7.56 15.59 -0.22
CA CYS A 157 -6.72 14.97 -1.26
C CYS A 157 -6.48 15.94 -2.42
N TRP A 158 -7.51 16.64 -2.87
CA TRP A 158 -7.40 17.59 -3.98
C TRP A 158 -6.62 18.85 -3.60
N GLU A 159 -6.76 19.31 -2.34
CA GLU A 159 -5.93 20.39 -1.78
C GLU A 159 -4.44 19.96 -1.76
N ALA A 160 -4.15 18.74 -1.31
CA ALA A 160 -2.80 18.19 -1.32
C ALA A 160 -2.23 18.05 -2.74
N PHE A 161 -3.05 17.65 -3.72
CA PHE A 161 -2.62 17.56 -5.11
C PHE A 161 -2.29 18.93 -5.72
N MET A 162 -3.10 19.97 -5.44
CA MET A 162 -2.76 21.35 -5.82
C MET A 162 -1.43 21.78 -5.21
N PHE A 163 -1.24 21.52 -3.93
CA PHE A 163 0.00 21.83 -3.21
C PHE A 163 1.21 21.11 -3.84
N ALA A 164 1.11 19.80 -4.05
CA ALA A 164 2.19 19.01 -4.63
C ALA A 164 2.62 19.52 -6.02
N ALA A 165 1.65 19.85 -6.87
CA ALA A 165 1.88 20.39 -8.19
C ALA A 165 2.49 21.80 -8.14
N HIS A 166 1.96 22.68 -7.26
CA HIS A 166 2.46 24.05 -7.09
C HIS A 166 3.94 24.08 -6.72
N TYR A 167 4.35 23.20 -5.78
CA TYR A 167 5.75 23.11 -5.34
C TYR A 167 6.62 22.20 -6.22
N GLY A 168 6.07 21.62 -7.28
CA GLY A 168 6.80 20.71 -8.17
C GLY A 168 7.47 19.56 -7.43
N LEU A 169 6.70 18.83 -6.59
CA LEU A 169 7.24 17.76 -5.74
C LEU A 169 7.55 16.52 -6.59
N SER A 170 8.58 16.58 -7.43
CA SER A 170 9.00 15.46 -8.29
C SER A 170 9.52 14.25 -7.50
N ASN A 171 9.83 14.41 -6.22
CA ASN A 171 10.18 13.35 -5.28
C ASN A 171 8.96 12.76 -4.54
N LEU A 172 7.73 13.07 -4.97
CA LEU A 172 6.49 12.49 -4.46
C LEU A 172 5.88 11.54 -5.49
N CYS A 173 5.74 10.27 -5.12
CA CYS A 173 5.01 9.24 -5.87
C CYS A 173 3.71 8.92 -5.15
N VAL A 174 2.59 9.31 -5.72
CA VAL A 174 1.25 8.92 -5.26
C VAL A 174 0.87 7.61 -5.95
N MET A 175 0.51 6.59 -5.18
CA MET A 175 0.02 5.31 -5.66
C MET A 175 -1.46 5.19 -5.29
N LEU A 176 -2.35 5.22 -6.27
CA LEU A 176 -3.79 5.20 -6.07
C LEU A 176 -4.32 3.80 -6.35
N ASP A 177 -4.67 3.07 -5.28
CA ASP A 177 -5.29 1.74 -5.34
C ASP A 177 -6.72 1.86 -5.83
N ARG A 178 -6.91 1.71 -7.14
CA ARG A 178 -8.22 1.71 -7.80
C ARG A 178 -8.76 0.28 -7.82
N ASN A 179 -9.38 -0.12 -6.72
CA ASN A 179 -9.99 -1.45 -6.60
C ASN A 179 -11.50 -1.43 -6.82
N HIS A 180 -12.07 -0.29 -7.20
CA HIS A 180 -13.47 -0.04 -7.58
C HIS A 180 -14.50 -0.25 -6.46
N LEU A 181 -14.07 -0.54 -5.23
CA LEU A 181 -14.99 -0.85 -4.11
C LEU A 181 -14.65 -0.01 -2.88
N GLN A 182 -15.66 0.60 -2.31
CA GLN A 182 -15.61 1.20 -0.99
C GLN A 182 -16.55 0.46 0.00
N ILE A 183 -16.77 1.01 1.19
CA ILE A 183 -17.47 0.30 2.27
C ILE A 183 -18.91 -0.07 1.94
N ASP A 184 -19.62 0.79 1.19
CA ASP A 184 -21.06 0.67 0.94
C ASP A 184 -21.41 0.19 -0.49
N GLY A 185 -20.39 -0.05 -1.35
CA GLY A 185 -20.63 -0.48 -2.73
C GLY A 185 -19.47 -0.18 -3.67
N THR A 186 -19.80 -0.07 -4.96
CA THR A 186 -18.80 0.36 -5.95
C THR A 186 -18.59 1.86 -5.86
N THR A 187 -17.36 2.33 -6.17
CA THR A 187 -17.07 3.77 -6.21
C THR A 187 -17.98 4.51 -7.19
N GLU A 188 -18.38 3.86 -8.31
CA GLU A 188 -19.31 4.44 -9.27
C GLU A 188 -20.70 4.72 -8.71
N THR A 189 -21.19 3.84 -7.82
CA THR A 189 -22.56 3.94 -7.28
C THR A 189 -22.64 4.74 -5.99
N VAL A 190 -21.58 4.76 -5.18
CA VAL A 190 -21.56 5.48 -3.90
C VAL A 190 -21.15 6.93 -4.12
N MET A 191 -20.01 7.18 -4.73
CA MET A 191 -19.53 8.52 -5.11
C MET A 191 -18.53 8.40 -6.26
N ASN A 192 -18.95 8.75 -7.46
CA ASN A 192 -18.13 8.60 -8.66
C ASN A 192 -17.07 9.69 -8.77
N SER A 193 -15.83 9.33 -8.48
CA SER A 193 -14.67 10.22 -8.62
C SER A 193 -14.03 10.23 -10.02
N ALA A 194 -14.51 9.39 -10.96
CA ALA A 194 -13.97 9.35 -12.34
C ALA A 194 -14.28 10.64 -13.13
N PRO A 195 -13.50 10.97 -14.18
CA PRO A 195 -12.26 10.33 -14.59
C PRO A 195 -11.06 10.79 -13.75
N LEU A 196 -10.40 9.88 -13.05
CA LEU A 196 -9.28 10.22 -12.15
C LEU A 196 -8.04 10.66 -12.92
N GLU A 197 -7.72 10.00 -14.03
CA GLU A 197 -6.56 10.31 -14.87
C GLU A 197 -6.59 11.75 -15.36
N ASP A 198 -7.73 12.19 -15.89
CA ASP A 198 -7.87 13.53 -16.47
C ASP A 198 -7.85 14.61 -15.38
N LYS A 199 -8.49 14.32 -14.24
CA LYS A 199 -8.45 15.22 -13.09
C LYS A 199 -7.02 15.40 -12.58
N LEU A 200 -6.27 14.32 -12.39
CA LEU A 200 -4.88 14.39 -11.91
C LEU A 200 -3.96 15.06 -12.94
N ARG A 201 -4.15 14.83 -14.24
CA ARG A 201 -3.43 15.58 -15.28
C ARG A 201 -3.76 17.08 -15.26
N ALA A 202 -5.03 17.44 -15.02
CA ALA A 202 -5.44 18.82 -14.85
C ALA A 202 -4.83 19.49 -13.61
N PHE A 203 -4.53 18.68 -12.56
CA PHE A 203 -3.73 19.11 -11.42
C PHE A 203 -2.23 19.10 -11.68
N ASN A 204 -1.78 18.94 -12.94
CA ASN A 204 -0.39 18.95 -13.36
C ASN A 204 0.48 17.82 -12.80
N PHE A 205 -0.10 16.64 -12.61
CA PHE A 205 0.64 15.41 -12.29
C PHE A 205 1.15 14.72 -13.56
N ASN A 206 2.30 14.03 -13.46
CA ASN A 206 2.63 12.92 -14.35
C ASN A 206 1.74 11.73 -13.95
N VAL A 207 0.93 11.19 -14.87
CA VAL A 207 -0.06 10.15 -14.56
C VAL A 207 0.19 8.91 -15.39
N VAL A 208 0.37 7.78 -14.69
CA VAL A 208 0.57 6.46 -15.30
C VAL A 208 -0.50 5.51 -14.74
N THR A 209 -1.22 4.78 -15.59
CA THR A 209 -2.19 3.76 -15.18
C THR A 209 -1.66 2.38 -15.54
N ILE A 210 -1.68 1.45 -14.58
CA ILE A 210 -1.14 0.09 -14.73
C ILE A 210 -2.04 -0.94 -14.07
N ASN A 211 -1.85 -2.21 -14.45
CA ASN A 211 -2.31 -3.33 -13.64
C ASN A 211 -1.44 -3.43 -12.37
N GLY A 212 -2.03 -3.14 -11.21
CA GLY A 212 -1.34 -3.12 -9.91
C GLY A 212 -0.91 -4.51 -9.39
N HIS A 213 -1.22 -5.59 -10.13
CA HIS A 213 -0.78 -6.96 -9.85
C HIS A 213 0.32 -7.44 -10.81
N ASP A 214 0.75 -6.60 -11.77
CA ASP A 214 1.81 -6.92 -12.73
C ASP A 214 3.12 -6.24 -12.34
N PHE A 215 4.09 -7.01 -11.90
CA PHE A 215 5.39 -6.49 -11.44
C PHE A 215 6.20 -5.79 -12.54
N ASP A 216 6.07 -6.17 -13.81
CA ASP A 216 6.76 -5.48 -14.91
C ASP A 216 6.15 -4.09 -15.13
N GLN A 217 4.83 -3.98 -15.01
CA GLN A 217 4.14 -2.69 -15.11
C GLN A 217 4.43 -1.81 -13.89
N ILE A 218 4.48 -2.38 -12.68
CA ILE A 218 4.88 -1.65 -11.45
C ILE A 218 6.28 -1.08 -11.62
N GLU A 219 7.26 -1.90 -12.06
CA GLU A 219 8.63 -1.44 -12.30
C GLU A 219 8.67 -0.31 -13.34
N SER A 220 7.99 -0.49 -14.47
CA SER A 220 7.96 0.53 -15.53
C SER A 220 7.37 1.85 -15.04
N ALA A 221 6.30 1.80 -14.23
CA ALA A 221 5.68 3.00 -13.68
C ALA A 221 6.57 3.71 -12.65
N VAL A 222 7.31 2.96 -11.82
CA VAL A 222 8.28 3.53 -10.88
C VAL A 222 9.49 4.11 -11.63
N GLN A 223 9.94 3.49 -12.73
CA GLN A 223 10.94 4.09 -13.59
C GLN A 223 10.46 5.41 -14.24
N ALA A 224 9.19 5.49 -14.62
CA ALA A 224 8.60 6.73 -15.12
C ALA A 224 8.52 7.82 -14.04
N PHE A 225 8.29 7.44 -12.77
CA PHE A 225 8.40 8.37 -11.64
C PHE A 225 9.83 8.90 -11.49
N HIS A 226 10.86 8.06 -11.54
CA HIS A 226 12.25 8.49 -11.42
C HIS A 226 12.74 9.34 -12.61
N ALA A 227 12.14 9.16 -13.79
CA ALA A 227 12.45 9.95 -14.97
C ALA A 227 11.80 11.34 -14.96
N GLU A 228 10.74 11.54 -14.15
CA GLU A 228 10.04 12.82 -14.00
C GLU A 228 10.77 13.70 -12.98
N THR A 229 11.19 14.89 -13.39
CA THR A 229 12.02 15.78 -12.55
C THR A 229 11.32 17.09 -12.16
N GLU A 230 10.15 17.36 -12.70
CA GLU A 230 9.45 18.65 -12.52
C GLU A 230 8.13 18.51 -11.75
N LYS A 231 7.43 17.39 -11.93
CA LYS A 231 6.06 17.18 -11.45
C LYS A 231 5.96 16.02 -10.45
N PRO A 232 5.01 16.06 -9.51
CA PRO A 232 4.66 14.85 -8.77
C PRO A 232 4.09 13.80 -9.72
N THR A 233 4.31 12.53 -9.41
CA THR A 233 3.78 11.40 -10.19
C THR A 233 2.63 10.74 -9.45
N CYS A 234 1.56 10.40 -10.18
CA CYS A 234 0.51 9.52 -9.69
C CYS A 234 0.47 8.24 -10.54
N ILE A 235 0.69 7.12 -9.89
CA ILE A 235 0.53 5.78 -10.46
C ILE A 235 -0.84 5.27 -10.03
N ILE A 236 -1.77 5.16 -10.98
CA ILE A 236 -3.08 4.56 -10.75
C ILE A 236 -2.92 3.05 -10.92
N LEU A 237 -3.15 2.33 -9.84
CA LEU A 237 -3.04 0.88 -9.75
C LEU A 237 -4.43 0.27 -9.95
N ASP A 238 -4.73 -0.25 -11.14
CA ASP A 238 -5.91 -1.09 -11.31
C ASP A 238 -5.69 -2.40 -10.58
N THR A 239 -6.44 -2.61 -9.51
CA THR A 239 -6.33 -3.76 -8.62
C THR A 239 -7.67 -4.44 -8.41
N VAL A 240 -7.63 -5.59 -7.78
CA VAL A 240 -8.81 -6.32 -7.36
C VAL A 240 -8.84 -6.41 -5.84
N LYS A 241 -9.88 -5.85 -5.22
CA LYS A 241 -10.06 -5.93 -3.76
C LYS A 241 -10.13 -7.39 -3.31
N GLY A 242 -9.37 -7.75 -2.29
CA GLY A 242 -9.37 -9.13 -1.78
C GLY A 242 -8.55 -10.14 -2.61
N THR A 243 -7.70 -9.69 -3.52
CA THR A 243 -6.86 -10.54 -4.38
C THR A 243 -6.09 -11.59 -3.60
N GLY A 244 -6.14 -12.83 -4.09
CA GLY A 244 -5.42 -13.98 -3.53
C GLY A 244 -6.26 -14.85 -2.60
N VAL A 245 -7.49 -14.41 -2.24
CA VAL A 245 -8.45 -15.19 -1.45
C VAL A 245 -9.80 -15.21 -2.16
N SER A 246 -10.23 -16.38 -2.60
CA SER A 246 -11.36 -16.56 -3.53
C SER A 246 -12.65 -15.90 -3.04
N TYR A 247 -13.04 -16.12 -1.79
CA TYR A 247 -14.28 -15.59 -1.21
C TYR A 247 -14.20 -14.11 -0.81
N MET A 248 -12.98 -13.50 -0.79
CA MET A 248 -12.78 -12.07 -0.55
C MET A 248 -12.69 -11.26 -1.84
N THR A 249 -12.35 -11.92 -2.94
CA THR A 249 -12.11 -11.28 -4.24
C THR A 249 -13.35 -10.55 -4.72
N ASN A 250 -13.16 -9.24 -4.99
CA ASN A 250 -14.20 -8.36 -5.53
C ASN A 250 -15.46 -8.27 -4.64
N SER A 251 -15.30 -8.38 -3.31
CA SER A 251 -16.40 -8.42 -2.35
C SER A 251 -16.34 -7.26 -1.37
N VAL A 252 -17.41 -6.47 -1.33
CA VAL A 252 -17.60 -5.35 -0.39
C VAL A 252 -17.64 -5.84 1.07
N ALA A 253 -18.19 -7.05 1.31
CA ALA A 253 -18.35 -7.63 2.65
C ALA A 253 -17.02 -7.74 3.40
N TRP A 254 -15.90 -7.82 2.70
CA TRP A 254 -14.54 -7.94 3.26
C TRP A 254 -13.82 -6.60 3.42
N HIS A 255 -14.54 -5.49 3.33
CA HIS A 255 -13.95 -4.20 3.60
C HIS A 255 -13.48 -4.09 5.06
N GLY A 256 -14.32 -4.45 6.04
CA GLY A 256 -14.06 -4.26 7.46
C GLY A 256 -14.34 -5.49 8.35
N LYS A 257 -14.29 -6.70 7.82
CA LYS A 257 -14.56 -7.97 8.52
C LYS A 257 -13.31 -8.85 8.57
N GLY A 258 -12.93 -9.35 9.76
CA GLY A 258 -11.93 -10.42 9.89
C GLY A 258 -12.53 -11.78 9.55
N PRO A 259 -11.75 -12.74 8.99
CA PRO A 259 -12.21 -14.10 8.75
C PRO A 259 -12.41 -14.86 10.06
N ASN A 260 -13.39 -15.75 10.11
CA ASN A 260 -13.54 -16.75 11.17
C ASN A 260 -12.57 -17.93 10.94
N ASP A 261 -12.60 -18.95 11.83
CA ASP A 261 -11.67 -20.09 11.78
C ASP A 261 -11.77 -20.88 10.47
N GLU A 262 -12.98 -21.13 9.97
CA GLU A 262 -13.20 -21.86 8.71
C GLU A 262 -12.74 -21.02 7.51
N GLU A 263 -13.13 -19.75 7.47
CA GLU A 263 -12.72 -18.77 6.44
C GLU A 263 -11.19 -18.60 6.43
N TYR A 264 -10.56 -18.57 7.62
CA TYR A 264 -9.11 -18.51 7.77
C TYR A 264 -8.42 -19.74 7.16
N GLN A 265 -8.90 -20.96 7.46
CA GLN A 265 -8.32 -22.19 6.91
C GLN A 265 -8.40 -22.20 5.37
N VAL A 266 -9.53 -21.79 4.80
CA VAL A 266 -9.69 -21.71 3.34
C VAL A 266 -8.68 -20.72 2.76
N ALA A 267 -8.60 -19.50 3.30
CA ALA A 267 -7.68 -18.48 2.80
C ALA A 267 -6.22 -18.93 2.88
N MET A 268 -5.81 -19.52 4.02
CA MET A 268 -4.42 -19.98 4.20
C MET A 268 -4.10 -21.16 3.29
N ASN A 269 -5.04 -22.07 3.03
CA ASN A 269 -4.85 -23.16 2.08
C ASN A 269 -4.65 -22.64 0.65
N GLU A 270 -5.45 -21.66 0.22
CA GLU A 270 -5.31 -21.03 -1.10
C GLU A 270 -3.96 -20.33 -1.24
N LEU A 271 -3.55 -19.54 -0.25
CA LEU A 271 -2.29 -18.80 -0.26
C LEU A 271 -1.07 -19.75 -0.17
N ASN A 272 -1.14 -20.82 0.62
CA ASN A 272 -0.08 -21.83 0.68
C ASN A 272 0.06 -22.58 -0.67
N ALA A 273 -1.07 -22.91 -1.31
CA ALA A 273 -1.05 -23.54 -2.64
C ALA A 273 -0.45 -22.61 -3.70
N ALA A 274 -0.80 -21.31 -3.66
CA ALA A 274 -0.20 -20.31 -4.55
C ALA A 274 1.31 -20.18 -4.30
N TYR A 275 1.75 -20.14 -3.05
CA TYR A 275 3.17 -20.10 -2.71
C TYR A 275 3.93 -21.33 -3.19
N ALA A 276 3.39 -22.53 -2.96
CA ALA A 276 3.99 -23.78 -3.42
C ALA A 276 4.12 -23.85 -4.95
N ALA A 277 3.17 -23.29 -5.70
CA ALA A 277 3.28 -23.16 -7.15
C ALA A 277 4.46 -22.26 -7.56
N LEU A 278 4.68 -21.15 -6.87
CA LEU A 278 5.83 -20.27 -7.10
C LEU A 278 7.18 -20.94 -6.78
N GLU A 279 7.22 -21.83 -5.79
CA GLU A 279 8.44 -22.61 -5.50
C GLU A 279 8.77 -23.63 -6.61
N GLN A 280 7.74 -24.16 -7.28
CA GLN A 280 7.94 -25.07 -8.42
C GLN A 280 8.42 -24.33 -9.69
N GLU A 281 8.06 -23.05 -9.88
CA GLU A 281 8.56 -22.24 -10.98
C GLU A 281 10.06 -21.92 -10.86
N GLU A 282 10.64 -22.03 -9.67
CA GLU A 282 12.05 -21.73 -9.38
C GLU A 282 12.98 -22.90 -9.70
N ASN A 283 12.47 -24.13 -9.76
CA ASN A 283 13.20 -25.39 -9.99
C ASN A 283 13.11 -25.82 -11.46
#